data_b7fc9a48643bf3d2e2adfdb82dc4347c
#
_entry.id   b7fc9a48643bf3d2e2adfdb82dc4347c
#
_cell.length_a   1.000
_cell.length_b   1.000
_cell.length_c   1.000
_cell.angle_alpha   90.00
_cell.angle_beta   90.00
_cell.angle_gamma   90.00
#
_symmetry.space_group_name_H-M   'P 1'
#
loop_
_entity.id
_entity.type
_entity.pdbx_description
1 polymer ?
#
loop_
_entity_poly.entity_id
_entity_poly.type
_entity_poly.pdbx_seq_one_letter_code
_entity_poly.pdbx_strand_id
1 'polypeptide(L)'
;TGVIPEQITILIFFLLAMLLVVASPPIVFSGFVSGAFWLVFGGLIIGAAVETTGLGNRIARGLISYVSGSYMWVVATIVFINGILIFLMPSTLSRVVLLIPIVMSISDQMGYLRGSKPANGLVMATVLTAYLCSTSVLPANVPNNVLMGASETFLNTPIRYFEYFLLHFPILGFLKAVIIWGV
;
A
#
# COMPACT_ATOMS: atom_id res chain seq x y z
N THR A 1 15.21 -14.43 -6.37
CA THR A 1 16.39 -14.67 -7.23
C THR A 1 16.28 -13.87 -8.51
N GLY A 2 16.46 -12.55 -8.44
CA GLY A 2 16.29 -11.66 -9.59
C GLY A 2 17.49 -11.68 -10.52
N VAL A 3 17.66 -12.76 -11.26
CA VAL A 3 18.70 -12.84 -12.32
C VAL A 3 18.30 -11.96 -13.52
N ILE A 4 17.00 -11.82 -13.76
CA ILE A 4 16.45 -10.99 -14.85
C ILE A 4 15.47 -9.98 -14.24
N PRO A 5 15.54 -8.69 -14.59
CA PRO A 5 14.55 -7.70 -14.19
C PRO A 5 13.12 -8.12 -14.56
N GLU A 6 12.16 -7.86 -13.69
CA GLU A 6 10.75 -8.24 -13.88
C GLU A 6 10.18 -7.71 -15.21
N GLN A 7 10.57 -6.49 -15.58
CA GLN A 7 10.14 -5.86 -16.83
C GLN A 7 10.56 -6.67 -18.07
N ILE A 8 11.80 -7.20 -18.07
CA ILE A 8 12.30 -8.05 -19.17
C ILE A 8 11.54 -9.38 -19.19
N THR A 9 11.28 -9.97 -18.03
CA THR A 9 10.51 -11.21 -17.91
C THR A 9 9.10 -11.06 -18.50
N ILE A 10 8.43 -9.95 -18.20
CA ILE A 10 7.10 -9.64 -18.74
C ILE A 10 7.14 -9.49 -20.26
N LEU A 11 8.13 -8.78 -20.81
CA LEU A 11 8.28 -8.61 -22.24
C LEU A 11 8.55 -9.94 -22.95
N ILE A 12 9.41 -10.79 -22.37
CA ILE A 12 9.68 -12.14 -22.89
C ILE A 12 8.40 -12.98 -22.86
N PHE A 13 7.61 -12.92 -21.78
CA PHE A 13 6.33 -13.63 -21.70
C PHE A 13 5.38 -13.24 -22.84
N PHE A 14 5.15 -11.96 -23.07
CA PHE A 14 4.29 -11.51 -24.16
C PHE A 14 4.84 -11.90 -25.54
N LEU A 15 6.16 -11.75 -25.74
CA LEU A 15 6.82 -12.15 -26.98
C LEU A 15 6.61 -13.63 -27.26
N LEU A 16 6.88 -14.49 -26.28
CA LEU A 16 6.72 -15.94 -26.44
C LEU A 16 5.26 -16.33 -26.62
N ALA A 17 4.33 -15.72 -25.88
CA ALA A 17 2.90 -15.98 -26.05
C ALA A 17 2.41 -15.68 -27.47
N MET A 18 2.96 -14.63 -28.09
CA MET A 18 2.64 -14.26 -29.47
C MET A 18 3.32 -15.17 -30.50
N LEU A 19 4.62 -15.48 -30.33
CA LEU A 19 5.37 -16.30 -31.24
C LEU A 19 4.89 -17.76 -31.25
N LEU A 20 4.55 -18.31 -30.10
CA LEU A 20 4.05 -19.65 -29.92
C LEU A 20 2.53 -19.78 -30.17
N VAL A 21 1.86 -18.68 -30.48
CA VAL A 21 0.41 -18.64 -30.76
C VAL A 21 -0.39 -19.32 -29.63
N VAL A 22 -0.01 -19.05 -28.36
CA VAL A 22 -0.65 -19.66 -27.18
C VAL A 22 -2.12 -19.27 -27.10
N ALA A 23 -2.44 -18.03 -27.47
CA ALA A 23 -3.81 -17.52 -27.59
C ALA A 23 -3.84 -16.37 -28.61
N SER A 24 -5.06 -15.97 -29.03
CA SER A 24 -5.21 -14.81 -29.91
C SER A 24 -4.74 -13.51 -29.25
N PRO A 25 -4.23 -12.52 -30.01
CA PRO A 25 -3.75 -11.24 -29.46
C PRO A 25 -4.74 -10.55 -28.52
N PRO A 26 -6.05 -10.49 -28.81
CA PRO A 26 -7.03 -9.90 -27.89
C PRO A 26 -7.08 -10.60 -26.52
N ILE A 27 -6.83 -11.92 -26.48
CA ILE A 27 -6.81 -12.68 -25.23
C ILE A 27 -5.49 -12.42 -24.46
N VAL A 28 -4.35 -12.47 -25.18
CA VAL A 28 -3.02 -12.25 -24.58
C VAL A 28 -2.94 -10.85 -23.94
N PHE A 29 -3.52 -9.84 -24.59
CA PHE A 29 -3.51 -8.44 -24.15
C PHE A 29 -4.79 -7.99 -23.42
N SER A 30 -5.70 -8.92 -23.10
CA SER A 30 -7.00 -8.59 -22.47
C SER A 30 -6.84 -7.81 -21.15
N GLY A 31 -5.78 -8.07 -20.40
CA GLY A 31 -5.47 -7.35 -19.16
C GLY A 31 -5.34 -5.83 -19.34
N PHE A 32 -4.80 -5.36 -20.48
CA PHE A 32 -4.61 -3.93 -20.74
C PHE A 32 -5.93 -3.17 -21.02
N VAL A 33 -7.01 -3.89 -21.37
CA VAL A 33 -8.34 -3.30 -21.63
C VAL A 33 -9.20 -3.30 -20.36
N SER A 34 -8.76 -3.94 -19.28
CA SER A 34 -9.53 -4.04 -18.03
C SER A 34 -9.53 -2.73 -17.24
N GLY A 35 -10.63 -2.44 -16.56
CA GLY A 35 -10.73 -1.31 -15.62
C GLY A 35 -9.71 -1.44 -14.48
N ALA A 36 -9.40 -2.67 -14.06
CA ALA A 36 -8.40 -2.97 -13.06
C ALA A 36 -7.01 -2.47 -13.45
N PHE A 37 -6.58 -2.69 -14.69
CA PHE A 37 -5.28 -2.19 -15.18
C PHE A 37 -5.18 -0.68 -15.08
N TRP A 38 -6.19 0.05 -15.53
CA TRP A 38 -6.17 1.52 -15.53
C TRP A 38 -6.26 2.10 -14.13
N LEU A 39 -6.96 1.46 -13.21
CA LEU A 39 -6.97 1.85 -11.80
C LEU A 39 -5.59 1.69 -11.17
N VAL A 40 -4.93 0.55 -11.39
CA VAL A 40 -3.56 0.29 -10.90
C VAL A 40 -2.57 1.28 -11.52
N PHE A 41 -2.60 1.44 -12.83
CA PHE A 41 -1.69 2.31 -13.57
C PHE A 41 -1.83 3.77 -13.14
N GLY A 42 -3.07 4.27 -13.07
CA GLY A 42 -3.34 5.62 -12.56
C GLY A 42 -2.90 5.80 -11.10
N GLY A 43 -3.19 4.81 -10.26
CA GLY A 43 -2.75 4.79 -8.86
C GLY A 43 -1.22 4.82 -8.71
N LEU A 44 -0.49 4.06 -9.54
CA LEU A 44 0.98 4.06 -9.53
C LEU A 44 1.56 5.40 -9.99
N ILE A 45 0.97 6.05 -11.01
CA ILE A 45 1.38 7.38 -11.45
C ILE A 45 1.17 8.41 -10.34
N ILE A 46 0.00 8.40 -9.69
CA ILE A 46 -0.28 9.30 -8.56
C ILE A 46 0.70 9.02 -7.42
N GLY A 47 0.93 7.74 -7.08
CA GLY A 47 1.89 7.34 -6.07
C GLY A 47 3.31 7.83 -6.36
N ALA A 48 3.78 7.68 -7.60
CA ALA A 48 5.08 8.17 -8.04
C ALA A 48 5.16 9.71 -7.96
N ALA A 49 4.08 10.43 -8.32
CA ALA A 49 4.01 11.88 -8.18
C ALA A 49 4.07 12.32 -6.71
N VAL A 50 3.35 11.65 -5.81
CA VAL A 50 3.40 11.91 -4.36
C VAL A 50 4.81 11.67 -3.80
N GLU A 51 5.48 10.61 -4.25
CA GLU A 51 6.83 10.26 -3.84
C GLU A 51 7.86 11.29 -4.37
N THR A 52 7.86 11.58 -5.67
CA THR A 52 8.82 12.50 -6.30
C THR A 52 8.65 13.96 -5.86
N THR A 53 7.42 14.39 -5.60
CA THR A 53 7.14 15.74 -5.06
C THR A 53 7.44 15.89 -3.57
N GLY A 54 7.67 14.77 -2.87
CA GLY A 54 7.86 14.74 -1.43
C GLY A 54 6.59 15.10 -0.63
N LEU A 55 5.41 15.03 -1.27
CA LEU A 55 4.14 15.36 -0.61
C LEU A 55 3.88 14.45 0.59
N GLY A 56 4.13 13.14 0.46
CA GLY A 56 4.02 12.19 1.56
C GLY A 56 4.90 12.57 2.76
N ASN A 57 6.15 13.00 2.50
CA ASN A 57 7.06 13.48 3.54
C ASN A 57 6.55 14.76 4.23
N ARG A 58 5.97 15.69 3.47
CA ARG A 58 5.41 16.95 4.03
C ARG A 58 4.22 16.66 4.93
N ILE A 59 3.30 15.80 4.49
CA ILE A 59 2.14 15.37 5.28
C ILE A 59 2.60 14.67 6.55
N ALA A 60 3.49 13.69 6.44
CA ALA A 60 4.00 12.95 7.59
C ALA A 60 4.68 13.88 8.61
N ARG A 61 5.61 14.76 8.17
CA ARG A 61 6.29 15.72 9.06
C ARG A 61 5.34 16.72 9.67
N GLY A 62 4.38 17.24 8.91
CA GLY A 62 3.38 18.19 9.42
C GLY A 62 2.53 17.57 10.54
N LEU A 63 2.12 16.32 10.39
CA LEU A 63 1.34 15.64 11.42
C LEU A 63 2.18 15.22 12.63
N ILE A 64 3.44 14.85 12.40
CA ILE A 64 4.37 14.45 13.47
C ILE A 64 4.77 15.61 14.38
N SER A 65 4.80 16.85 13.86
CA SER A 65 5.08 18.02 14.71
C SER A 65 4.07 18.20 15.85
N TYR A 66 2.90 17.58 15.77
CA TYR A 66 1.89 17.56 16.82
C TYR A 66 2.03 16.34 17.77
N VAL A 67 2.99 15.46 17.54
CA VAL A 67 3.22 14.28 18.37
C VAL A 67 3.98 14.71 19.63
N SER A 68 3.23 15.01 20.68
CA SER A 68 3.73 15.19 22.03
C SER A 68 2.87 14.38 22.97
N GLY A 69 3.46 13.64 23.90
CA GLY A 69 2.67 12.93 24.89
C GLY A 69 3.11 11.47 25.13
N SER A 70 2.16 10.66 25.55
CA SER A 70 2.42 9.27 25.91
C SER A 70 2.69 8.40 24.68
N TYR A 71 3.35 7.25 24.89
CA TYR A 71 3.61 6.23 23.87
C TYR A 71 2.36 5.88 23.03
N MET A 72 1.22 5.70 23.71
CA MET A 72 -0.06 5.38 23.06
C MET A 72 -0.52 6.45 22.06
N TRP A 73 -0.32 7.73 22.37
CA TRP A 73 -0.63 8.83 21.46
C TRP A 73 0.28 8.84 20.24
N VAL A 74 1.56 8.49 20.43
CA VAL A 74 2.52 8.37 19.31
C VAL A 74 2.10 7.23 18.38
N VAL A 75 1.76 6.06 18.95
CA VAL A 75 1.25 4.92 18.14
C VAL A 75 -0.03 5.31 17.41
N ALA A 76 -0.99 5.95 18.09
CA ALA A 76 -2.24 6.41 17.45
C ALA A 76 -1.97 7.34 16.26
N THR A 77 -1.04 8.28 16.42
CA THR A 77 -0.67 9.22 15.37
C THR A 77 -0.02 8.51 14.18
N ILE A 78 0.88 7.56 14.43
CA ILE A 78 1.51 6.74 13.38
C ILE A 78 0.45 5.95 12.60
N VAL A 79 -0.46 5.29 13.30
CA VAL A 79 -1.56 4.54 12.70
C VAL A 79 -2.45 5.45 11.86
N PHE A 80 -2.78 6.63 12.38
CA PHE A 80 -3.62 7.62 11.69
C PHE A 80 -2.94 8.17 10.43
N ILE A 81 -1.66 8.58 10.52
CA ILE A 81 -0.89 9.07 9.38
C ILE A 81 -0.82 8.00 8.29
N ASN A 82 -0.50 6.77 8.68
CA ASN A 82 -0.45 5.65 7.76
C ASN A 82 -1.81 5.41 7.10
N GLY A 83 -2.90 5.52 7.87
CA GLY A 83 -4.27 5.45 7.37
C GLY A 83 -4.57 6.49 6.27
N ILE A 84 -4.12 7.73 6.45
CA ILE A 84 -4.25 8.78 5.40
C ILE A 84 -3.41 8.41 4.18
N LEU A 85 -2.16 7.97 4.38
CA LEU A 85 -1.25 7.65 3.29
C LEU A 85 -1.70 6.43 2.47
N ILE A 86 -2.56 5.54 3.01
CA ILE A 86 -3.17 4.44 2.26
C ILE A 86 -3.95 4.95 1.04
N PHE A 87 -4.61 6.10 1.16
CA PHE A 87 -5.38 6.70 0.06
C PHE A 87 -4.52 7.46 -0.95
N LEU A 88 -3.35 7.94 -0.52
CA LEU A 88 -2.46 8.79 -1.34
C LEU A 88 -1.35 8.00 -2.02
N MET A 89 -0.92 6.90 -1.41
CA MET A 89 0.21 6.10 -1.87
C MET A 89 -0.20 4.64 -2.03
N PRO A 90 -0.46 4.16 -3.24
CA PRO A 90 -0.92 2.78 -3.48
C PRO A 90 0.16 1.71 -3.21
N SER A 91 1.42 2.12 -3.01
CA SER A 91 2.52 1.22 -2.71
C SER A 91 2.71 1.08 -1.19
N THR A 92 2.48 -0.11 -0.67
CA THR A 92 2.71 -0.44 0.75
C THR A 92 4.18 -0.29 1.12
N LEU A 93 5.08 -0.76 0.26
CA LEU A 93 6.53 -0.67 0.50
C LEU A 93 7.00 0.78 0.55
N SER A 94 6.56 1.63 -0.37
CA SER A 94 6.92 3.06 -0.38
C SER A 94 6.47 3.76 0.90
N ARG A 95 5.28 3.43 1.44
CA ARG A 95 4.81 3.97 2.73
C ARG A 95 5.70 3.55 3.89
N VAL A 96 6.11 2.29 3.94
CA VAL A 96 7.00 1.78 4.99
C VAL A 96 8.37 2.47 4.91
N VAL A 97 8.97 2.52 3.73
CA VAL A 97 10.28 3.16 3.51
C VAL A 97 10.25 4.64 3.88
N LEU A 98 9.14 5.32 3.59
CA LEU A 98 8.94 6.73 3.95
C LEU A 98 8.78 6.94 5.46
N LEU A 99 7.99 6.10 6.13
CA LEU A 99 7.64 6.31 7.53
C LEU A 99 8.70 5.79 8.52
N ILE A 100 9.42 4.73 8.21
CA ILE A 100 10.40 4.14 9.13
C ILE A 100 11.46 5.15 9.62
N PRO A 101 12.13 5.94 8.76
CA PRO A 101 13.11 6.92 9.25
C PRO A 101 12.50 7.96 10.18
N ILE A 102 11.26 8.35 9.89
CA ILE A 102 10.52 9.35 10.68
C ILE A 102 10.17 8.77 12.05
N VAL A 103 9.65 7.54 12.08
CA VAL A 103 9.29 6.83 13.31
C VAL A 103 10.52 6.56 14.17
N MET A 104 11.65 6.22 13.56
CA MET A 104 12.92 6.05 14.26
C MET A 104 13.41 7.38 14.88
N SER A 105 13.25 8.50 14.16
CA SER A 105 13.57 9.83 14.72
C SER A 105 12.70 10.19 15.91
N ILE A 106 11.40 9.86 15.87
CA ILE A 106 10.49 10.07 17.02
C ILE A 106 10.94 9.19 18.19
N SER A 107 11.25 7.93 17.93
CA SER A 107 11.75 6.98 18.94
C SER A 107 13.00 7.52 19.63
N ASP A 108 13.95 8.03 18.86
CA ASP A 108 15.20 8.64 19.38
C ASP A 108 14.88 9.90 20.23
N GLN A 109 13.95 10.77 19.79
CA GLN A 109 13.51 11.95 20.54
C GLN A 109 12.81 11.61 21.85
N MET A 110 12.10 10.48 21.91
CA MET A 110 11.47 9.96 23.13
C MET A 110 12.48 9.28 24.08
N GLY A 111 13.74 9.19 23.69
CA GLY A 111 14.80 8.56 24.49
C GLY A 111 14.77 7.03 24.45
N TYR A 112 14.06 6.41 23.50
CA TYR A 112 14.02 4.96 23.39
C TYR A 112 15.28 4.45 22.67
N LEU A 113 15.97 3.52 23.30
CA LEU A 113 17.13 2.86 22.72
C LEU A 113 16.70 2.03 21.50
N ARG A 114 17.50 2.07 20.45
CA ARG A 114 17.28 1.23 19.26
C ARG A 114 17.29 -0.25 19.64
N GLY A 115 16.29 -1.00 19.17
CA GLY A 115 16.09 -2.40 19.54
C GLY A 115 15.35 -2.62 20.86
N SER A 116 15.03 -1.58 21.61
CA SER A 116 14.14 -1.69 22.80
C SER A 116 12.71 -2.06 22.42
N LYS A 117 11.96 -2.62 23.36
CA LYS A 117 10.55 -2.97 23.14
C LYS A 117 9.70 -1.79 22.61
N PRO A 118 9.76 -0.57 23.21
CA PRO A 118 8.98 0.53 22.68
C PRO A 118 9.42 0.98 21.27
N ALA A 119 10.72 1.03 20.99
CA ALA A 119 11.20 1.37 19.65
C ALA A 119 10.72 0.36 18.59
N ASN A 120 10.85 -0.94 18.88
CA ASN A 120 10.35 -1.99 18.01
C ASN A 120 8.84 -1.96 17.85
N GLY A 121 8.10 -1.62 18.91
CA GLY A 121 6.64 -1.45 18.86
C GLY A 121 6.19 -0.37 17.88
N LEU A 122 6.87 0.81 17.87
CA LEU A 122 6.58 1.88 16.91
C LEU A 122 6.83 1.43 15.46
N VAL A 123 7.94 0.73 15.22
CA VAL A 123 8.26 0.18 13.90
C VAL A 123 7.21 -0.86 13.49
N MET A 124 6.87 -1.79 14.38
CA MET A 124 5.86 -2.82 14.12
C MET A 124 4.49 -2.21 13.84
N ALA A 125 4.05 -1.22 14.62
CA ALA A 125 2.80 -0.51 14.38
C ALA A 125 2.78 0.13 12.98
N THR A 126 3.89 0.72 12.55
CA THR A 126 4.04 1.30 11.21
C THR A 126 3.88 0.25 10.12
N VAL A 127 4.62 -0.86 10.23
CA VAL A 127 4.62 -1.93 9.23
C VAL A 127 3.26 -2.63 9.19
N LEU A 128 2.72 -3.02 10.35
CA LEU A 128 1.44 -3.71 10.43
C LEU A 128 0.29 -2.85 9.87
N THR A 129 0.25 -1.56 10.19
CA THR A 129 -0.77 -0.66 9.63
C THR A 129 -0.61 -0.53 8.12
N ALA A 130 0.61 -0.36 7.61
CA ALA A 130 0.86 -0.25 6.18
C ALA A 130 0.39 -1.48 5.41
N TYR A 131 0.64 -2.69 5.93
CA TYR A 131 0.30 -3.93 5.26
C TYR A 131 -1.14 -4.37 5.52
N LEU A 132 -1.57 -4.42 6.78
CA LEU A 132 -2.86 -5.01 7.14
C LEU A 132 -4.04 -4.09 6.83
N CYS A 133 -3.93 -2.78 7.09
CA CYS A 133 -5.02 -1.86 6.83
C CYS A 133 -5.18 -1.52 5.35
N SER A 134 -4.12 -1.64 4.54
CA SER A 134 -4.19 -1.39 3.09
C SER A 134 -5.10 -2.37 2.35
N THR A 135 -5.37 -3.53 2.93
CA THR A 135 -6.31 -4.51 2.35
C THR A 135 -7.76 -3.99 2.28
N SER A 136 -8.08 -2.94 3.03
CA SER A 136 -9.42 -2.33 3.04
C SER A 136 -9.69 -1.32 1.91
N VAL A 137 -8.65 -0.91 1.19
CA VAL A 137 -8.74 0.11 0.12
C VAL A 137 -8.27 -0.52 -1.20
N LEU A 138 -9.13 -0.52 -2.20
CA LEU A 138 -8.93 -1.30 -3.43
C LEU A 138 -7.59 -1.01 -4.11
N PRO A 139 -7.19 0.23 -4.44
CA PRO A 139 -5.93 0.51 -5.12
C PRO A 139 -4.69 0.48 -4.19
N ALA A 140 -4.86 0.25 -2.89
CA ALA A 140 -3.79 0.43 -1.92
C ALA A 140 -2.73 -0.67 -1.92
N ASN A 141 -3.02 -1.81 -2.53
CA ASN A 141 -2.06 -2.90 -2.68
C ASN A 141 -2.33 -3.76 -3.92
N VAL A 142 -1.28 -4.46 -4.38
CA VAL A 142 -1.34 -5.29 -5.59
C VAL A 142 -2.34 -6.45 -5.48
N PRO A 143 -2.43 -7.23 -4.38
CA PRO A 143 -3.40 -8.32 -4.26
C PRO A 143 -4.85 -7.90 -4.48
N ASN A 144 -5.27 -6.74 -3.97
CA ASN A 144 -6.63 -6.25 -4.19
C ASN A 144 -6.90 -5.99 -5.68
N ASN A 145 -5.90 -5.44 -6.38
CA ASN A 145 -6.02 -5.15 -7.80
C ASN A 145 -6.07 -6.43 -8.65
N VAL A 146 -5.30 -7.45 -8.25
CA VAL A 146 -5.36 -8.78 -8.90
C VAL A 146 -6.74 -9.41 -8.68
N LEU A 147 -7.30 -9.33 -7.48
CA LEU A 147 -8.66 -9.80 -7.18
C LEU A 147 -9.70 -9.10 -8.06
N MET A 148 -9.60 -7.77 -8.20
CA MET A 148 -10.50 -6.99 -9.05
C MET A 148 -10.43 -7.43 -10.50
N GLY A 149 -9.20 -7.56 -11.06
CA GLY A 149 -9.00 -8.01 -12.43
C GLY A 149 -9.50 -9.44 -12.67
N ALA A 150 -9.27 -10.34 -11.72
CA ALA A 150 -9.77 -11.72 -11.81
C ALA A 150 -11.30 -11.77 -11.75
N SER A 151 -11.94 -11.01 -10.88
CA SER A 151 -13.40 -10.92 -10.78
C SER A 151 -14.03 -10.40 -12.08
N GLU A 152 -13.43 -9.36 -12.65
CA GLU A 152 -13.88 -8.80 -13.93
C GLU A 152 -13.72 -9.82 -15.08
N THR A 153 -12.56 -10.50 -15.15
CA THR A 153 -12.22 -11.38 -16.27
C THR A 153 -12.94 -12.73 -16.20
N PHE A 154 -12.99 -13.37 -15.03
CA PHE A 154 -13.51 -14.74 -14.89
C PHE A 154 -14.97 -14.80 -14.46
N LEU A 155 -15.43 -13.84 -13.69
CA LEU A 155 -16.80 -13.82 -13.15
C LEU A 155 -17.69 -12.82 -13.86
N ASN A 156 -17.13 -12.01 -14.76
CA ASN A 156 -17.83 -10.89 -15.41
C ASN A 156 -18.54 -9.97 -14.41
N THR A 157 -17.95 -9.82 -13.22
CA THR A 157 -18.49 -9.02 -12.13
C THR A 157 -17.47 -7.97 -11.72
N PRO A 158 -17.62 -6.71 -12.16
CA PRO A 158 -16.70 -5.65 -11.80
C PRO A 158 -16.89 -5.28 -10.31
N ILE A 159 -15.79 -5.28 -9.56
CA ILE A 159 -15.79 -4.83 -8.16
C ILE A 159 -15.75 -3.31 -8.15
N ARG A 160 -16.77 -2.67 -7.60
CA ARG A 160 -16.83 -1.21 -7.46
C ARG A 160 -16.06 -0.75 -6.24
N TYR A 161 -15.27 0.31 -6.40
CA TYR A 161 -14.43 0.87 -5.35
C TYR A 161 -15.20 1.15 -4.04
N PHE A 162 -16.33 1.83 -4.14
CA PHE A 162 -17.09 2.27 -2.97
C PHE A 162 -17.77 1.11 -2.23
N GLU A 163 -18.29 0.13 -2.96
CA GLU A 163 -18.87 -1.09 -2.38
C GLU A 163 -17.80 -1.91 -1.65
N TYR A 164 -16.62 -2.07 -2.28
CA TYR A 164 -15.48 -2.73 -1.64
C TYR A 164 -15.06 -2.00 -0.37
N PHE A 165 -14.93 -0.69 -0.43
CA PHE A 165 -14.53 0.14 0.70
C PHE A 165 -15.52 0.03 1.87
N LEU A 166 -16.81 0.22 1.63
CA LEU A 166 -17.83 0.11 2.69
C LEU A 166 -17.87 -1.26 3.33
N LEU A 167 -17.65 -2.32 2.56
CA LEU A 167 -17.67 -3.68 3.07
C LEU A 167 -16.42 -4.00 3.92
N HIS A 168 -15.25 -3.58 3.46
CA HIS A 168 -13.98 -4.01 4.04
C HIS A 168 -13.38 -3.03 5.05
N PHE A 169 -13.58 -1.72 4.87
CA PHE A 169 -12.94 -0.71 5.72
C PHE A 169 -13.33 -0.80 7.19
N PRO A 170 -14.58 -1.05 7.59
CA PRO A 170 -14.94 -1.15 9.02
C PRO A 170 -14.13 -2.23 9.76
N ILE A 171 -13.89 -3.37 9.12
CA ILE A 171 -13.19 -4.51 9.74
C ILE A 171 -11.70 -4.47 9.42
N LEU A 172 -11.35 -4.44 8.13
CA LEU A 172 -9.96 -4.57 7.70
C LEU A 172 -9.17 -3.26 7.82
N GLY A 173 -9.83 -2.12 7.78
CA GLY A 173 -9.25 -0.81 8.00
C GLY A 173 -9.31 -0.39 9.46
N PHE A 174 -10.50 -0.03 9.92
CA PHE A 174 -10.71 0.59 11.22
C PHE A 174 -10.44 -0.36 12.40
N LEU A 175 -11.08 -1.53 12.43
CA LEU A 175 -10.92 -2.46 13.55
C LEU A 175 -9.47 -2.94 13.68
N LYS A 176 -8.80 -3.26 12.57
CA LYS A 176 -7.36 -3.61 12.60
C LYS A 176 -6.51 -2.44 13.09
N ALA A 177 -6.80 -1.21 12.68
CA ALA A 177 -6.08 -0.04 13.17
C ALA A 177 -6.23 0.13 14.69
N VAL A 178 -7.43 -0.07 15.22
CA VAL A 178 -7.69 -0.04 16.68
C VAL A 178 -6.93 -1.15 17.41
N ILE A 179 -6.92 -2.37 16.87
CA ILE A 179 -6.16 -3.48 17.45
C ILE A 179 -4.66 -3.17 17.46
N ILE A 180 -4.11 -2.68 16.35
CA ILE A 180 -2.68 -2.32 16.25
C ILE A 180 -2.33 -1.21 17.24
N TRP A 181 -3.24 -0.26 17.46
CA TRP A 181 -3.06 0.79 18.45
C TRP A 181 -3.06 0.25 19.89
N GLY A 182 -3.89 -0.75 20.20
CA GLY A 182 -4.06 -1.31 21.54
C GLY A 182 -3.04 -2.37 21.97
N VAL A 183 -2.18 -2.84 21.03
CA VAL A 183 -1.13 -3.84 21.29
C VAL A 183 0.23 -3.18 21.41
#